data_190dea9b64c2308d2b9d3f6497cf3ce8
#
_entry.id   190dea9b64c2308d2b9d3f6497cf3ce8
#
_cell.length_a   1.000
_cell.length_b   1.000
_cell.length_c   1.000
_cell.angle_alpha   90.00
_cell.angle_beta   90.00
_cell.angle_gamma   90.00
#
_symmetry.space_group_name_H-M   'P 1'
#
loop_
_entity.id
_entity.type
_entity.pdbx_description
1 polymer ?
#
loop_
_entity_poly.entity_id
_entity_poly.type
_entity_poly.pdbx_seq_one_letter_code
_entity_poly.pdbx_strand_id
1 'polypeptide(L)' 'MHITNTEQLGSAIRTQRRKLGITQRDLAMTCGTGLRFIVDLEKGKPTCQVGKTLHVLQTLGLIVETTCRDGDEAGGTA' A
#
# COMPACT_ATOMS: atom_id res chain seq x y z
N MET A 1 -7.54 -7.10 -6.57
CA MET A 1 -6.11 -7.39 -6.34
C MET A 1 -5.94 -8.13 -5.02
N HIS A 2 -5.30 -9.27 -5.08
CA HIS A 2 -5.06 -10.08 -3.89
C HIS A 2 -3.68 -9.80 -3.34
N ILE A 3 -3.63 -9.28 -2.14
CA ILE A 3 -2.38 -8.99 -1.47
C ILE A 3 -2.31 -9.85 -0.21
N THR A 4 -1.36 -10.76 -0.18
CA THR A 4 -1.22 -11.66 0.96
C THR A 4 0.09 -11.45 1.72
N ASN A 5 0.98 -10.62 1.21
CA ASN A 5 2.23 -10.33 1.92
C ASN A 5 2.72 -8.96 1.52
N THR A 6 3.75 -8.50 2.23
CA THR A 6 4.28 -7.16 2.00
C THR A 6 4.97 -7.01 0.66
N GLU A 7 5.50 -8.10 0.12
CA GLU A 7 6.15 -8.05 -1.17
C GLU A 7 5.14 -7.78 -2.28
N GLN A 8 4.00 -8.43 -2.20
CA GLN A 8 2.93 -8.19 -3.18
C GLN A 8 2.41 -6.77 -3.06
N LEU A 9 2.29 -6.27 -1.84
CA LEU A 9 1.86 -4.90 -1.61
C LEU A 9 2.85 -3.92 -2.24
N GLY A 10 4.13 -4.12 -1.99
CA GLY A 10 5.15 -3.24 -2.55
C GLY A 10 5.16 -3.25 -4.07
N SER A 11 4.98 -4.42 -4.65
CA SER A 11 4.93 -4.56 -6.10
C SER A 11 3.74 -3.84 -6.69
N ALA A 12 2.58 -3.92 -6.03
CA ALA A 12 1.38 -3.23 -6.49
C ALA A 12 1.57 -1.72 -6.46
N ILE A 13 2.18 -1.22 -5.39
CA ILE A 13 2.46 0.21 -5.24
C ILE A 13 3.40 0.67 -6.35
N ARG A 14 4.47 -0.08 -6.58
CA ARG A 14 5.45 0.27 -7.61
C ARG A 14 4.81 0.28 -9.00
N THR A 15 4.02 -0.72 -9.30
CA THR A 15 3.36 -0.82 -10.60
C THR A 15 2.45 0.37 -10.83
N GLN A 16 1.63 0.71 -9.85
CA GLN A 16 0.70 1.83 -9.99
C GLN A 16 1.46 3.15 -10.09
N ARG A 17 2.52 3.31 -9.31
CA ARG A 17 3.33 4.52 -9.36
C ARG A 17 3.91 4.71 -10.77
N ARG A 18 4.42 3.64 -11.35
CA ARG A 18 5.00 3.72 -12.71
C ARG A 18 3.95 4.01 -13.76
N LYS A 19 2.76 3.45 -13.57
CA LYS A 19 1.65 3.76 -14.48
C LYS A 19 1.30 5.23 -14.46
N LEU A 20 1.41 5.86 -13.30
CA LEU A 20 1.13 7.29 -13.17
C LEU A 20 2.30 8.15 -13.60
N GLY A 21 3.45 7.54 -13.91
CA GLY A 21 4.59 8.29 -14.41
C GLY A 21 5.32 9.13 -13.38
N ILE A 22 5.19 8.80 -12.11
CA ILE A 22 5.84 9.57 -11.06
C ILE A 22 6.99 8.78 -10.45
N THR A 23 7.96 9.51 -9.88
CA THR A 23 9.12 8.89 -9.26
C THR A 23 8.82 8.55 -7.80
N GLN A 24 9.71 7.76 -7.19
CA GLN A 24 9.60 7.48 -5.76
C GLN A 24 9.67 8.77 -4.95
N ARG A 25 10.53 9.70 -5.36
CA ARG A 25 10.66 10.98 -4.67
C ARG A 25 9.37 11.79 -4.77
N ASP A 26 8.76 11.81 -5.96
CA ASP A 26 7.49 12.51 -6.14
C ASP A 26 6.42 11.94 -5.23
N LEU A 27 6.36 10.62 -5.15
CA LEU A 27 5.36 9.98 -4.30
C LEU A 27 5.61 10.31 -2.84
N ALA A 28 6.86 10.27 -2.41
CA ALA A 28 7.20 10.58 -1.02
C ALA A 28 6.80 12.00 -0.67
N MET A 29 7.07 12.95 -1.57
CA MET A 29 6.73 14.35 -1.33
C MET A 29 5.22 14.54 -1.25
N THR A 30 4.49 13.92 -2.15
CA THR A 30 3.03 14.05 -2.18
C THR A 30 2.41 13.46 -0.93
N CYS A 31 2.94 12.35 -0.45
CA CYS A 31 2.41 11.69 0.74
C CYS A 31 2.92 12.30 2.04
N GLY A 32 3.90 13.17 1.95
CA GLY A 32 4.49 13.74 3.16
C GLY A 32 5.32 12.76 3.95
N THR A 33 5.93 11.79 3.27
CA THR A 33 6.79 10.80 3.91
C THR A 33 8.22 10.98 3.45
N GLY A 34 9.15 10.28 4.11
CA GLY A 34 10.51 10.25 3.63
C GLY A 34 10.66 9.34 2.43
N LEU A 35 11.67 9.61 1.62
CA LEU A 35 11.95 8.77 0.46
C LEU A 35 12.25 7.33 0.86
N ARG A 36 12.95 7.15 1.97
CA ARG A 36 13.31 5.81 2.45
C ARG A 36 12.07 4.98 2.73
N PHE A 37 11.04 5.61 3.26
CA PHE A 37 9.80 4.89 3.53
C PHE A 37 9.23 4.30 2.23
N ILE A 38 9.20 5.09 1.18
CA ILE A 38 8.68 4.62 -0.11
C ILE A 38 9.57 3.52 -0.69
N VAL A 39 10.88 3.69 -0.62
CA VAL A 39 11.81 2.68 -1.14
C VAL A 39 11.60 1.34 -0.43
N ASP A 40 11.53 1.38 0.90
CA ASP A 40 11.35 0.15 1.68
C ASP A 40 9.99 -0.46 1.41
N LEU A 41 8.96 0.35 1.29
CA LEU A 41 7.62 -0.12 1.04
C LEU A 41 7.54 -0.85 -0.30
N GLU A 42 8.15 -0.31 -1.33
CA GLU A 42 8.14 -0.93 -2.65
C GLU A 42 8.97 -2.21 -2.69
N LYS A 43 9.95 -2.33 -1.83
CA LYS A 43 10.73 -3.55 -1.72
C LYS A 43 10.01 -4.65 -0.95
N GLY A 44 8.89 -4.32 -0.34
CA GLY A 44 8.14 -5.30 0.44
C GLY A 44 8.65 -5.47 1.85
N LYS A 45 9.40 -4.51 2.35
CA LYS A 45 9.91 -4.58 3.70
C LYS A 45 8.76 -4.45 4.70
N PRO A 46 8.66 -5.34 5.67
CA PRO A 46 7.61 -5.22 6.67
C PRO A 46 7.73 -3.90 7.42
N THR A 47 6.59 -3.28 7.67
CA THR A 47 6.57 -2.03 8.42
C THR A 47 5.32 -2.01 9.28
N CYS A 48 5.42 -1.34 10.41
CA CYS A 48 4.27 -1.18 11.30
C CYS A 48 3.53 0.13 11.05
N GLN A 49 3.95 0.91 10.06
CA GLN A 49 3.35 2.21 9.81
C GLN A 49 2.18 2.09 8.86
N VAL A 50 1.12 1.47 9.36
CA VAL A 50 -0.06 1.16 8.54
C VAL A 50 -0.73 2.45 8.04
N GLY A 51 -0.80 3.46 8.89
CA GLY A 51 -1.43 4.73 8.49
C GLY A 51 -0.74 5.36 7.30
N LYS A 52 0.57 5.39 7.31
CA LYS A 52 1.33 5.94 6.19
C LYS A 52 1.14 5.08 4.93
N THR A 53 1.13 3.77 5.10
CA THR A 53 0.94 2.86 3.99
C THR A 53 -0.41 3.07 3.33
N LEU A 54 -1.46 3.19 4.14
CA LEU A 54 -2.80 3.43 3.61
C LEU A 54 -2.87 4.77 2.88
N HIS A 55 -2.19 5.77 3.41
CA HIS A 55 -2.16 7.07 2.75
C HIS A 55 -1.48 6.99 1.38
N VAL A 56 -0.40 6.22 1.28
CA VAL A 56 0.27 6.00 0.00
C VAL A 56 -0.68 5.34 -0.99
N LEU A 57 -1.41 4.33 -0.55
CA LEU A 57 -2.36 3.64 -1.41
C LEU A 57 -3.44 4.60 -1.90
N GLN A 58 -3.97 5.43 -1.02
CA GLN A 58 -4.98 6.41 -1.41
C GLN A 58 -4.44 7.41 -2.41
N THR A 59 -3.22 7.88 -2.20
CA THR A 59 -2.58 8.84 -3.09
C THR A 59 -2.44 8.26 -4.49
N LEU A 60 -2.17 6.97 -4.60
CA LEU A 60 -2.03 6.30 -5.89
C LEU A 60 -3.37 5.88 -6.50
N GLY A 61 -4.46 6.09 -5.78
CA GLY A 61 -5.76 5.69 -6.27
C GLY A 61 -6.03 4.21 -6.14
N LEU A 62 -5.28 3.52 -5.31
CA LEU A 62 -5.50 2.11 -5.06
C LEU A 62 -6.54 1.93 -3.97
N ILE A 63 -7.47 1.02 -4.22
CA ILE A 63 -8.55 0.75 -3.29
C ILE A 63 -8.22 -0.48 -2.48
N VAL A 64 -8.35 -0.36 -1.16
CA VAL A 64 -8.14 -1.49 -0.27
C VAL A 64 -9.50 -2.04 0.14
N GLU A 65 -9.71 -3.31 -0.14
CA GLU A 65 -10.94 -3.98 0.25
C GLU A 65 -10.61 -5.19 1.08
N THR A 66 -11.44 -5.46 2.07
CA THR A 66 -11.29 -6.66 2.87
C THR A 66 -12.51 -7.54 2.68
N THR A 67 -12.29 -8.82 2.59
CA THR A 67 -13.37 -9.79 2.48
C THR A 67 -13.15 -10.87 3.50
N CYS A 68 -14.26 -11.40 4.00
CA CYS A 68 -14.19 -12.53 4.91
C CYS A 68 -14.13 -13.81 4.14
N ARG A 69 -13.43 -14.79 4.70
CA ARG A 69 -13.43 -16.12 4.12
C ARG A 69 -14.60 -16.91 4.65
N ASP A 70 -15.22 -17.68 3.78
CA ASP A 70 -16.16 -18.72 4.20
C ASP A 70 -17.18 -18.26 5.19
N GLY A 71 -17.78 -17.16 4.98
CA GLY A 71 -18.81 -16.74 5.89
C GLY A 71 -18.32 -16.37 7.26
N ASP A 72 -17.09 -16.04 7.38
CA ASP A 72 -16.50 -15.61 8.63
C ASP A 72 -16.87 -14.17 8.90
N GLU A 73 -18.09 -13.87 8.79
CA GLU A 73 -18.57 -12.51 8.91
C GLU A 73 -18.62 -12.04 10.34
N ALA A 74 -18.53 -12.94 11.25
CA ALA A 74 -18.65 -12.57 12.65
C ALA A 74 -17.66 -11.50 13.03
N GLY A 75 -16.53 -11.51 12.41
CA GLY A 75 -15.54 -10.52 12.72
C GLY A 75 -16.00 -9.11 12.40
N GLY A 76 -16.95 -9.00 11.50
CA GLY A 76 -17.39 -7.69 11.09
C GLY A 76 -18.09 -6.92 12.15
N THR A 77 -18.48 -7.56 13.18
CA THR A 77 -19.24 -6.87 14.19
C THR A 77 -18.42 -6.06 15.12
N ALA A 78 -17.24 -6.24 15.14
CA ALA A 78 -16.39 -5.53 16.11
C ALA A 78 -17.08 -4.54 16.98
#